data_ad2ce4bfa2be631e11a10fabec660608
#
_entry.id   ad2ce4bfa2be631e11a10fabec660608
#
_cell.length_a   1.000
_cell.length_b   1.000
_cell.length_c   1.000
_cell.angle_alpha   90.00
_cell.angle_beta   90.00
_cell.angle_gamma   90.00
#
_symmetry.space_group_name_H-M   'P 1'
#
loop_
_entity.id
_entity.type
_entity.pdbx_description
1 polymer ?
#
loop_
_entity_poly.entity_id
_entity_poly.type
_entity_poly.pdbx_seq_one_letter_code
_entity_poly.pdbx_strand_id
1 'polypeptide(L)'
;KRIVPTEINENNSLIKGYVHDENAYKLGGVAGHAGLFSTTNDLATFSQMMLNGGIYRWKRIFKPETVALFTSRANVIGGSSRCYGWDSPSGKASGGVYISDDSFGHTGFTGTSLWIDKENEVIVILLTNAVHPKRESKSPTYFEWGQRIHSAAYESLNLKEKNENLDWRKNW
;
A
#
# COMPACT_ATOMS: atom_id res chain seq x y z
N LYS A 1 -7.96 16.14 16.10
CA LYS A 1 -9.08 16.46 15.18
C LYS A 1 -8.85 15.99 13.74
N ARG A 2 -7.62 15.67 13.31
CA ARG A 2 -7.28 15.27 11.93
C ARG A 2 -7.27 13.75 11.69
N ILE A 3 -7.36 12.95 12.75
CA ILE A 3 -7.31 11.50 12.65
C ILE A 3 -8.72 10.95 12.45
N VAL A 4 -8.90 10.13 11.43
CA VAL A 4 -10.14 9.41 11.16
C VAL A 4 -10.23 8.21 12.12
N PRO A 5 -11.39 7.95 12.77
CA PRO A 5 -11.56 6.74 13.56
C PRO A 5 -11.53 5.51 12.66
N THR A 6 -10.93 4.41 13.13
CA THR A 6 -10.87 3.16 12.39
C THR A 6 -12.10 2.29 12.62
N GLU A 7 -12.49 2.05 13.87
CA GLU A 7 -13.55 1.13 14.23
C GLU A 7 -14.29 1.62 15.48
N ILE A 8 -15.49 1.12 15.74
CA ILE A 8 -16.18 1.24 17.03
C ILE A 8 -15.94 -0.06 17.80
N ASN A 9 -15.30 0.03 18.96
CA ASN A 9 -14.98 -1.12 19.80
C ASN A 9 -16.21 -1.69 20.53
N GLU A 10 -16.02 -2.79 21.22
CA GLU A 10 -17.09 -3.48 21.98
C GLU A 10 -17.75 -2.60 23.06
N ASN A 11 -17.05 -1.62 23.57
CA ASN A 11 -17.56 -0.64 24.53
C ASN A 11 -18.27 0.55 23.86
N ASN A 12 -18.61 0.44 22.58
CA ASN A 12 -19.25 1.49 21.78
C ASN A 12 -18.43 2.79 21.70
N SER A 13 -17.10 2.68 21.78
CA SER A 13 -16.16 3.80 21.72
C SER A 13 -15.36 3.76 20.44
N LEU A 14 -15.04 4.96 19.89
CA LEU A 14 -14.25 5.07 18.66
C LEU A 14 -12.78 4.72 18.90
N ILE A 15 -12.24 3.81 18.13
CA ILE A 15 -10.79 3.59 17.99
C ILE A 15 -10.24 4.75 17.16
N LYS A 16 -9.62 5.73 17.81
CA LYS A 16 -9.14 6.95 17.17
C LYS A 16 -7.87 7.47 17.84
N GLY A 17 -6.83 7.68 17.03
CA GLY A 17 -5.57 8.25 17.52
C GLY A 17 -4.62 7.24 18.17
N TYR A 18 -4.95 5.98 18.14
CA TYR A 18 -4.09 4.87 18.51
C TYR A 18 -4.21 3.74 17.49
N VAL A 19 -3.24 2.84 17.47
CA VAL A 19 -3.17 1.76 16.49
C VAL A 19 -4.38 0.83 16.59
N HIS A 20 -4.94 0.46 15.44
CA HIS A 20 -6.08 -0.45 15.36
C HIS A 20 -5.70 -1.92 15.63
N ASP A 21 -4.51 -2.34 15.20
CA ASP A 21 -4.01 -3.70 15.40
C ASP A 21 -3.78 -3.98 16.88
N GLU A 22 -4.38 -5.04 17.40
CA GLU A 22 -4.39 -5.40 18.82
C GLU A 22 -2.99 -5.82 19.31
N ASN A 23 -2.18 -6.44 18.46
CA ASN A 23 -0.83 -6.86 18.83
C ASN A 23 0.10 -5.64 18.91
N ALA A 24 0.03 -4.75 17.92
CA ALA A 24 0.78 -3.51 17.95
C ALA A 24 0.37 -2.65 19.16
N TYR A 25 -0.92 -2.60 19.49
CA TYR A 25 -1.42 -1.91 20.68
C TYR A 25 -0.82 -2.47 21.97
N LYS A 26 -0.81 -3.81 22.14
CA LYS A 26 -0.18 -4.50 23.29
C LYS A 26 1.32 -4.26 23.39
N LEU A 27 1.99 -4.03 22.26
CA LEU A 27 3.41 -3.68 22.19
C LEU A 27 3.69 -2.18 22.46
N GLY A 28 2.70 -1.42 22.93
CA GLY A 28 2.84 0.00 23.23
C GLY A 28 2.50 0.92 22.06
N GLY A 29 1.88 0.41 21.00
CA GLY A 29 1.40 1.21 19.87
C GLY A 29 2.43 1.45 18.77
N VAL A 30 3.68 1.04 18.95
CA VAL A 30 4.78 1.18 17.99
C VAL A 30 5.30 -0.20 17.62
N ALA A 31 5.01 -0.64 16.40
CA ALA A 31 5.42 -1.95 15.90
C ALA A 31 5.73 -1.89 14.40
N GLY A 32 6.59 -2.81 13.92
CA GLY A 32 7.03 -2.82 12.53
C GLY A 32 5.94 -3.21 11.52
N HIS A 33 4.84 -3.82 11.97
CA HIS A 33 3.78 -4.36 11.10
C HIS A 33 2.52 -3.50 11.06
N ALA A 34 2.31 -2.57 12.01
CA ALA A 34 1.12 -1.71 12.08
C ALA A 34 1.36 -0.48 12.97
N GLY A 35 0.50 0.54 12.85
CA GLY A 35 0.49 1.70 13.73
C GLY A 35 1.01 3.00 13.11
N LEU A 36 1.27 3.01 11.81
CA LEU A 36 1.65 4.25 11.13
C LEU A 36 0.42 5.12 10.85
N PHE A 37 0.50 6.39 11.20
CA PHE A 37 -0.46 7.44 10.85
C PHE A 37 0.20 8.43 9.90
N SER A 38 -0.46 8.78 8.81
CA SER A 38 0.09 9.70 7.81
C SER A 38 -1.01 10.47 7.08
N THR A 39 -0.61 11.29 6.14
CA THR A 39 -1.46 11.99 5.18
C THR A 39 -1.06 11.60 3.76
N THR A 40 -1.95 11.84 2.78
CA THR A 40 -1.64 11.60 1.36
C THR A 40 -0.39 12.37 0.93
N ASN A 41 -0.24 13.62 1.36
CA ASN A 41 0.91 14.46 1.01
C ASN A 41 2.22 13.93 1.58
N ASP A 42 2.23 13.48 2.83
CA ASP A 42 3.42 12.93 3.46
C ASP A 42 3.81 11.59 2.81
N LEU A 43 2.81 10.75 2.51
CA LEU A 43 3.05 9.49 1.78
C LEU A 43 3.54 9.74 0.35
N ALA A 44 3.00 10.75 -0.36
CA ALA A 44 3.49 11.13 -1.68
C ALA A 44 4.95 11.60 -1.62
N THR A 45 5.29 12.40 -0.63
CA THR A 45 6.67 12.86 -0.39
C THR A 45 7.62 11.69 -0.14
N PHE A 46 7.23 10.76 0.72
CA PHE A 46 7.99 9.54 1.01
C PHE A 46 8.15 8.67 -0.24
N SER A 47 7.05 8.46 -0.97
CA SER A 47 7.03 7.63 -2.19
C SER A 47 7.90 8.21 -3.29
N GLN A 48 7.86 9.53 -3.47
CA GLN A 48 8.72 10.22 -4.43
C GLN A 48 10.20 10.07 -4.05
N MET A 49 10.53 10.15 -2.77
CA MET A 49 11.89 9.89 -2.29
C MET A 49 12.32 8.46 -2.61
N MET A 50 11.46 7.47 -2.41
CA MET A 50 11.74 6.07 -2.75
C MET A 50 11.93 5.89 -4.27
N LEU A 51 11.05 6.49 -5.08
CA LEU A 51 11.13 6.48 -6.54
C LEU A 51 12.44 7.10 -7.04
N ASN A 52 12.90 8.15 -6.40
CA ASN A 52 14.18 8.83 -6.68
C ASN A 52 15.42 8.09 -6.09
N GLY A 53 15.30 6.80 -5.74
CA GLY A 53 16.42 6.02 -5.21
C GLY A 53 16.95 6.53 -3.87
N GLY A 54 16.07 7.08 -3.02
CA GLY A 54 16.42 7.54 -1.68
C GLY A 54 16.84 9.01 -1.58
N ILE A 55 16.50 9.84 -2.58
CA ILE A 55 16.79 11.28 -2.58
C ILE A 55 15.51 12.09 -2.41
N TYR A 56 15.53 13.03 -1.47
CA TYR A 56 14.48 14.04 -1.28
C TYR A 56 15.11 15.45 -1.24
N ARG A 57 14.60 16.36 -2.07
CA ARG A 57 15.09 17.77 -2.17
C ARG A 57 16.61 17.86 -2.18
N TRP A 58 17.27 17.13 -3.10
CA TRP A 58 18.73 17.07 -3.25
C TRP A 58 19.50 16.44 -2.09
N LYS A 59 18.81 16.03 -1.02
CA LYS A 59 19.42 15.36 0.14
C LYS A 59 19.22 13.85 0.03
N ARG A 60 20.32 13.10 0.15
CA ARG A 60 20.27 11.65 0.25
C ARG A 60 19.79 11.24 1.65
N ILE A 61 18.69 10.51 1.69
CA ILE A 61 18.09 9.96 2.91
C ILE A 61 18.46 8.48 3.04
N PHE A 62 18.34 7.72 1.96
CA PHE A 62 18.77 6.33 1.87
C PHE A 62 19.77 6.13 0.75
N LYS A 63 20.66 5.14 0.90
CA LYS A 63 21.56 4.71 -0.19
C LYS A 63 20.73 4.03 -1.29
N PRO A 64 21.11 4.17 -2.58
CA PRO A 64 20.41 3.51 -3.69
C PRO A 64 20.34 2.00 -3.52
N GLU A 65 21.43 1.40 -3.03
CA GLU A 65 21.52 -0.05 -2.80
C GLU A 65 20.54 -0.51 -1.71
N THR A 66 20.31 0.33 -0.69
CA THR A 66 19.32 0.07 0.35
C THR A 66 17.91 0.10 -0.23
N VAL A 67 17.59 1.13 -1.03
CA VAL A 67 16.28 1.21 -1.70
C VAL A 67 16.07 0.00 -2.60
N ALA A 68 17.05 -0.33 -3.45
CA ALA A 68 16.99 -1.48 -4.34
C ALA A 68 16.77 -2.79 -3.56
N LEU A 69 17.52 -3.02 -2.48
CA LEU A 69 17.39 -4.21 -1.65
C LEU A 69 15.99 -4.34 -1.05
N PHE A 70 15.43 -3.27 -0.51
CA PHE A 70 14.15 -3.31 0.18
C PHE A 70 12.95 -3.38 -0.77
N THR A 71 13.09 -2.90 -2.01
CA THR A 71 11.99 -2.86 -3.00
C THR A 71 12.04 -4.01 -4.02
N SER A 72 13.05 -4.87 -3.96
CA SER A 72 13.15 -6.09 -4.76
C SER A 72 12.62 -7.30 -4.01
N ARG A 73 12.12 -8.31 -4.74
CA ARG A 73 11.66 -9.57 -4.14
C ARG A 73 12.77 -10.21 -3.30
N ALA A 74 12.44 -10.52 -2.07
CA ALA A 74 13.41 -11.09 -1.11
C ALA A 74 13.82 -12.53 -1.44
N ASN A 75 12.97 -13.28 -2.21
CA ASN A 75 13.18 -14.67 -2.61
C ASN A 75 13.51 -15.63 -1.45
N VAL A 76 13.11 -15.29 -0.23
CA VAL A 76 13.32 -16.14 0.96
C VAL A 76 12.48 -17.40 0.87
N ILE A 77 11.28 -17.29 0.29
CA ILE A 77 10.39 -18.41 0.01
C ILE A 77 10.09 -18.39 -1.49
N GLY A 78 10.32 -19.50 -2.16
CA GLY A 78 10.09 -19.63 -3.62
C GLY A 78 8.66 -19.23 -3.99
N GLY A 79 8.51 -18.38 -5.01
CA GLY A 79 7.22 -17.88 -5.49
C GLY A 79 6.58 -16.79 -4.65
N SER A 80 7.21 -16.33 -3.56
CA SER A 80 6.71 -15.22 -2.75
C SER A 80 6.86 -13.88 -3.47
N SER A 81 5.82 -13.03 -3.38
CA SER A 81 5.84 -11.64 -3.84
C SER A 81 6.54 -10.69 -2.87
N ARG A 82 6.90 -11.16 -1.69
CA ARG A 82 7.41 -10.30 -0.60
C ARG A 82 8.80 -9.73 -0.87
N CYS A 83 8.91 -8.42 -0.66
CA CYS A 83 10.15 -7.69 -0.49
C CYS A 83 10.45 -7.51 1.01
N TYR A 84 11.49 -6.79 1.37
CA TYR A 84 11.76 -6.44 2.78
C TYR A 84 10.85 -5.27 3.22
N GLY A 85 9.71 -5.63 3.83
CA GLY A 85 8.70 -4.66 4.30
C GLY A 85 7.72 -4.17 3.24
N TRP A 86 7.86 -4.61 1.98
CA TRP A 86 6.96 -4.33 0.87
C TRP A 86 6.42 -5.61 0.25
N ASP A 87 5.47 -5.45 -0.64
CA ASP A 87 4.98 -6.46 -1.56
C ASP A 87 5.31 -6.06 -3.01
N SER A 88 5.37 -7.01 -3.91
CA SER A 88 5.50 -6.78 -5.35
C SER A 88 4.30 -7.34 -6.11
N PRO A 89 4.02 -6.89 -7.33
CA PRO A 89 2.88 -7.37 -8.10
C PRO A 89 2.94 -8.89 -8.31
N SER A 90 1.85 -9.59 -7.94
CA SER A 90 1.70 -11.02 -8.18
C SER A 90 0.23 -11.41 -8.18
N GLY A 91 -0.15 -12.39 -9.00
CA GLY A 91 -1.52 -12.89 -9.05
C GLY A 91 -2.55 -11.77 -9.12
N LYS A 92 -3.41 -11.68 -8.12
CA LYS A 92 -4.42 -10.63 -7.98
C LYS A 92 -3.85 -9.41 -7.23
N ALA A 93 -2.88 -8.73 -7.82
CA ALA A 93 -2.25 -7.58 -7.18
C ALA A 93 -3.22 -6.43 -6.93
N SER A 94 -3.18 -5.87 -5.73
CA SER A 94 -4.02 -4.72 -5.35
C SER A 94 -3.65 -3.42 -6.07
N GLY A 95 -2.50 -3.38 -6.76
CA GLY A 95 -1.99 -2.22 -7.50
C GLY A 95 -2.62 -1.99 -8.87
N GLY A 96 -3.58 -2.82 -9.30
CA GLY A 96 -4.26 -2.65 -10.58
C GLY A 96 -3.70 -3.54 -11.71
N VAL A 97 -4.35 -3.50 -12.90
CA VAL A 97 -3.99 -4.34 -14.07
C VAL A 97 -2.82 -3.80 -14.88
N TYR A 98 -2.50 -2.54 -14.71
CA TYR A 98 -1.49 -1.83 -15.52
C TYR A 98 -0.16 -1.65 -14.78
N ILE A 99 -0.10 -2.06 -13.52
CA ILE A 99 1.11 -1.92 -12.70
C ILE A 99 2.25 -2.77 -13.27
N SER A 100 3.46 -2.22 -13.34
CA SER A 100 4.64 -2.94 -13.85
C SER A 100 5.16 -3.98 -12.85
N ASP A 101 5.96 -4.93 -13.34
CA ASP A 101 6.57 -5.96 -12.48
C ASP A 101 7.63 -5.39 -11.53
N ASP A 102 8.23 -4.24 -11.87
CA ASP A 102 9.24 -3.56 -11.04
C ASP A 102 8.61 -2.60 -10.00
N SER A 103 7.32 -2.78 -9.75
CA SER A 103 6.60 -2.02 -8.73
C SER A 103 6.72 -2.65 -7.36
N PHE A 104 6.53 -1.83 -6.35
CA PHE A 104 6.43 -2.26 -4.95
C PHE A 104 5.36 -1.45 -4.23
N GLY A 105 4.75 -2.05 -3.23
CA GLY A 105 3.68 -1.41 -2.49
C GLY A 105 3.22 -2.24 -1.32
N HIS A 106 2.15 -1.83 -0.67
CA HIS A 106 1.49 -2.62 0.38
C HIS A 106 0.06 -2.17 0.58
N THR A 107 -0.74 -3.06 1.14
CA THR A 107 -2.10 -2.77 1.61
C THR A 107 -2.14 -2.67 3.13
N GLY A 108 -3.08 -1.89 3.66
CA GLY A 108 -3.40 -1.86 5.08
C GLY A 108 -4.72 -2.59 5.39
N PHE A 109 -4.77 -3.27 6.52
CA PHE A 109 -5.98 -3.97 6.97
C PHE A 109 -7.22 -3.08 7.00
N THR A 110 -7.04 -1.82 7.41
CA THR A 110 -8.11 -0.82 7.51
C THR A 110 -8.63 -0.32 6.17
N GLY A 111 -7.97 -0.65 5.06
CA GLY A 111 -8.44 -0.31 3.72
C GLY A 111 -7.55 0.66 2.96
N THR A 112 -6.36 0.91 3.42
CA THR A 112 -5.39 1.75 2.71
C THR A 112 -4.55 0.92 1.74
N SER A 113 -4.00 1.57 0.72
CA SER A 113 -2.96 0.99 -0.13
C SER A 113 -2.04 2.08 -0.68
N LEU A 114 -0.79 1.70 -0.90
CA LEU A 114 0.24 2.51 -1.54
C LEU A 114 0.99 1.63 -2.53
N TRP A 115 1.06 2.06 -3.78
CA TRP A 115 1.87 1.42 -4.81
C TRP A 115 2.75 2.44 -5.52
N ILE A 116 3.99 2.05 -5.75
CA ILE A 116 5.02 2.84 -6.42
C ILE A 116 5.52 2.01 -7.60
N ASP A 117 5.30 2.50 -8.79
CA ASP A 117 5.69 1.89 -10.05
C ASP A 117 6.91 2.62 -10.59
N LYS A 118 8.06 1.93 -10.59
CA LYS A 118 9.32 2.54 -11.00
C LYS A 118 9.44 2.67 -12.50
N GLU A 119 8.85 1.76 -13.26
CA GLU A 119 8.92 1.76 -14.71
C GLU A 119 8.07 2.87 -15.32
N ASN A 120 6.84 3.04 -14.81
CA ASN A 120 5.91 4.08 -15.27
C ASN A 120 6.06 5.40 -14.52
N GLU A 121 6.91 5.48 -13.49
CA GLU A 121 7.07 6.63 -12.58
C GLU A 121 5.74 7.07 -11.93
N VAL A 122 4.87 6.10 -11.61
CA VAL A 122 3.53 6.34 -11.05
C VAL A 122 3.49 5.99 -9.57
N ILE A 123 2.86 6.87 -8.80
CA ILE A 123 2.56 6.64 -7.39
C ILE A 123 1.04 6.71 -7.22
N VAL A 124 0.43 5.65 -6.69
CA VAL A 124 -1.00 5.65 -6.37
C VAL A 124 -1.18 5.40 -4.87
N ILE A 125 -1.84 6.34 -4.20
CA ILE A 125 -2.11 6.31 -2.76
C ILE A 125 -3.62 6.28 -2.58
N LEU A 126 -4.14 5.22 -1.97
CA LEU A 126 -5.55 5.08 -1.64
C LEU A 126 -5.71 5.03 -0.13
N LEU A 127 -6.30 6.08 0.45
CA LEU A 127 -6.60 6.13 1.89
C LEU A 127 -8.11 6.01 2.08
N THR A 128 -8.55 4.83 2.48
CA THR A 128 -9.94 4.53 2.81
C THR A 128 -10.04 3.92 4.20
N ASN A 129 -11.23 3.87 4.76
CA ASN A 129 -11.52 3.21 6.01
C ASN A 129 -12.61 2.14 5.81
N ALA A 130 -12.20 0.96 5.38
CA ALA A 130 -13.09 -0.15 5.05
C ALA A 130 -13.60 -0.91 6.29
N VAL A 131 -13.02 -0.67 7.46
CA VAL A 131 -13.40 -1.34 8.72
C VAL A 131 -14.34 -0.50 9.60
N HIS A 132 -14.74 0.67 9.14
CA HIS A 132 -15.69 1.49 9.89
C HIS A 132 -17.14 1.21 9.44
N PRO A 133 -18.12 1.11 10.35
CA PRO A 133 -18.01 1.22 11.81
C PRO A 133 -17.45 -0.04 12.49
N LYS A 134 -17.45 -1.19 11.83
CA LYS A 134 -16.95 -2.47 12.35
C LYS A 134 -16.23 -3.25 11.25
N ARG A 135 -15.22 -4.04 11.62
CA ARG A 135 -14.44 -4.85 10.66
C ARG A 135 -15.29 -5.86 9.88
N GLU A 136 -16.38 -6.36 10.49
CA GLU A 136 -17.34 -7.26 9.84
C GLU A 136 -18.13 -6.57 8.72
N SER A 137 -18.19 -5.22 8.75
CA SER A 137 -18.86 -4.43 7.70
C SER A 137 -18.00 -4.29 6.42
N LYS A 138 -16.75 -4.74 6.46
CA LYS A 138 -15.87 -4.69 5.30
C LYS A 138 -16.42 -5.54 4.17
N SER A 139 -16.71 -4.92 3.02
CA SER A 139 -17.21 -5.62 1.84
C SER A 139 -16.26 -6.76 1.42
N PRO A 140 -16.77 -7.96 1.10
CA PRO A 140 -15.96 -9.03 0.51
C PRO A 140 -15.26 -8.61 -0.80
N THR A 141 -15.87 -7.69 -1.55
CA THR A 141 -15.33 -7.16 -2.82
C THR A 141 -14.41 -5.95 -2.64
N TYR A 142 -14.06 -5.60 -1.40
CA TYR A 142 -13.24 -4.43 -1.11
C TYR A 142 -11.91 -4.42 -1.89
N PHE A 143 -11.25 -5.57 -2.01
CA PHE A 143 -10.00 -5.67 -2.74
C PHE A 143 -10.16 -5.39 -4.24
N GLU A 144 -11.29 -5.77 -4.85
CA GLU A 144 -11.61 -5.47 -6.24
C GLU A 144 -11.76 -3.97 -6.48
N TRP A 145 -12.40 -3.25 -5.54
CA TRP A 145 -12.50 -1.79 -5.61
C TRP A 145 -11.14 -1.11 -5.59
N GLY A 146 -10.23 -1.57 -4.71
CA GLY A 146 -8.86 -1.06 -4.69
C GLY A 146 -8.17 -1.24 -6.04
N GLN A 147 -8.25 -2.43 -6.62
CA GLN A 147 -7.68 -2.74 -7.93
C GLN A 147 -8.25 -1.86 -9.04
N ARG A 148 -9.57 -1.64 -9.07
CA ARG A 148 -10.25 -0.78 -10.06
C ARG A 148 -9.80 0.67 -9.96
N ILE A 149 -9.71 1.19 -8.72
CA ILE A 149 -9.26 2.57 -8.49
C ILE A 149 -7.81 2.75 -8.94
N HIS A 150 -6.93 1.81 -8.63
CA HIS A 150 -5.55 1.84 -9.11
C HIS A 150 -5.48 1.77 -10.64
N SER A 151 -6.24 0.86 -11.26
CA SER A 151 -6.31 0.78 -12.74
C SER A 151 -6.83 2.07 -13.37
N ALA A 152 -7.87 2.68 -12.80
CA ALA A 152 -8.42 3.95 -13.30
C ALA A 152 -7.40 5.10 -13.20
N ALA A 153 -6.51 5.09 -12.20
CA ALA A 153 -5.42 6.06 -12.12
C ALA A 153 -4.46 5.94 -13.32
N TYR A 154 -4.06 4.72 -13.69
CA TYR A 154 -3.24 4.49 -14.89
C TYR A 154 -3.98 4.87 -16.17
N GLU A 155 -5.26 4.54 -16.28
CA GLU A 155 -6.09 4.92 -17.42
C GLU A 155 -6.17 6.44 -17.60
N SER A 156 -6.26 7.19 -16.50
CA SER A 156 -6.30 8.65 -16.53
C SER A 156 -4.99 9.27 -17.03
N LEU A 157 -3.88 8.55 -16.87
CA LEU A 157 -2.56 8.92 -17.36
C LEU A 157 -2.28 8.37 -18.77
N ASN A 158 -3.24 7.69 -19.38
CA ASN A 158 -3.12 7.00 -20.67
C ASN A 158 -2.06 5.86 -20.68
N LEU A 159 -1.77 5.28 -19.53
CA LEU A 159 -0.90 4.13 -19.33
C LEU A 159 -1.76 2.86 -19.28
N LYS A 160 -2.06 2.27 -20.43
CA LYS A 160 -3.04 1.17 -20.57
C LYS A 160 -2.41 -0.17 -20.96
N GLU A 161 -1.11 -0.28 -20.90
CA GLU A 161 -0.44 -1.54 -21.15
C GLU A 161 -0.67 -2.49 -19.98
N LYS A 162 -1.37 -3.59 -20.26
CA LYS A 162 -1.66 -4.60 -19.24
C LYS A 162 -0.43 -5.41 -18.94
N ASN A 163 -0.12 -5.58 -17.67
CA ASN A 163 0.94 -6.47 -17.25
C ASN A 163 0.53 -7.96 -17.42
N GLU A 164 1.09 -8.70 -18.33
CA GLU A 164 0.74 -10.08 -18.70
C GLU A 164 1.01 -11.11 -17.57
N ASN A 165 1.77 -10.75 -16.55
CA ASN A 165 2.12 -11.61 -15.43
C ASN A 165 1.08 -11.65 -14.30
N LEU A 166 -0.04 -10.92 -14.44
CA LEU A 166 -1.10 -10.88 -13.42
C LEU A 166 -2.34 -11.70 -13.82
N ASP A 167 -2.75 -12.66 -13.01
CA ASP A 167 -3.76 -13.67 -13.34
C ASP A 167 -5.18 -13.15 -13.51
N TRP A 168 -5.57 -12.13 -12.76
CA TRP A 168 -6.95 -11.64 -12.68
C TRP A 168 -7.41 -10.80 -13.87
N ARG A 169 -6.53 -10.55 -14.83
CA ARG A 169 -6.82 -9.82 -16.07
C ARG A 169 -7.82 -10.50 -16.98
N LYS A 170 -7.98 -11.79 -16.85
CA LYS A 170 -8.87 -12.57 -17.72
C LYS A 170 -10.34 -12.24 -17.54
N ASN A 171 -10.70 -11.53 -16.46
CA ASN A 171 -12.09 -11.28 -16.04
C ASN A 171 -12.48 -9.79 -16.03
N TRP A 172 -11.75 -8.95 -16.70
CA TRP A 172 -12.05 -7.50 -16.81
C TRP A 172 -12.52 -7.13 -18.20
#